data_b15dad853fb6929c7a2c306ff4f5c12e
#
_entry.id   b15dad853fb6929c7a2c306ff4f5c12e
#
_cell.length_a   1.000
_cell.length_b   1.000
_cell.length_c   1.000
_cell.angle_alpha   90.00
_cell.angle_beta   90.00
_cell.angle_gamma   90.00
#
_symmetry.space_group_name_H-M   'P 1'
#
loop_
_entity.id
_entity.type
_entity.pdbx_description
1 polymer ?
#
loop_
_entity_poly.entity_id
_entity_poly.type
_entity_poly.pdbx_seq_one_letter_code
_entity_poly.pdbx_strand_id
1 'polypeptide(L)'
;MIAFVADYKGNTRDYDKAELTEKELQEEYPLFLQWDKRWGCLAYGDDSNVAISGCGPTTLAMAVVALTGNDEATPAAIAKFAMQEGFYMSGTGTMWSLMTEGAAAYGVRSEQINISQIEIKQHLDQGDIVICSVRQGDFTT
;
A
#
# COMPACT_ATOMS: atom_id res chain seq x y z
N MET A 1 -19.67 -4.74 -7.99
CA MET A 1 -18.58 -3.99 -7.32
C MET A 1 -19.07 -2.99 -6.27
N ILE A 2 -20.22 -2.35 -6.43
CA ILE A 2 -20.82 -1.43 -5.45
C ILE A 2 -21.20 -2.12 -4.13
N ALA A 3 -21.61 -3.39 -4.16
CA ALA A 3 -21.92 -4.17 -2.96
C ALA A 3 -20.68 -4.43 -2.08
N PHE A 4 -19.49 -4.48 -2.67
CA PHE A 4 -18.23 -4.67 -1.93
C PHE A 4 -17.91 -3.49 -1.02
N VAL A 5 -18.15 -2.28 -1.48
CA VAL A 5 -17.87 -1.04 -0.71
C VAL A 5 -18.86 -0.89 0.46
N ALA A 6 -20.08 -1.40 0.31
CA ALA A 6 -21.10 -1.33 1.36
C ALA A 6 -20.77 -2.18 2.60
N ASP A 7 -20.04 -3.27 2.43
CA ASP A 7 -19.63 -4.17 3.51
C ASP A 7 -18.42 -3.64 4.32
N TYR A 8 -17.71 -2.65 3.77
CA TYR A 8 -16.54 -2.03 4.41
C TYR A 8 -16.86 -0.73 5.18
N LYS A 9 -18.05 -0.61 5.73
CA LYS A 9 -18.43 0.47 6.64
C LYS A 9 -17.85 0.31 8.05
N GLY A 10 -16.72 -0.38 8.17
CA GLY A 10 -16.10 -0.61 9.44
C GLY A 10 -15.17 0.55 9.84
N ASN A 11 -15.26 0.97 11.09
CA ASN A 11 -14.32 1.87 11.75
C ASN A 11 -13.50 1.11 12.80
N THR A 12 -13.13 -0.12 12.51
CA THR A 12 -12.27 -0.85 13.44
C THR A 12 -10.88 -0.21 13.41
N ARG A 13 -10.22 -0.14 14.55
CA ARG A 13 -8.86 0.39 14.71
C ARG A 13 -7.90 -0.70 15.22
N ASP A 14 -8.22 -1.94 14.94
CA ASP A 14 -7.49 -3.10 15.43
C ASP A 14 -6.40 -3.53 14.43
N TYR A 15 -5.45 -2.62 14.19
CA TYR A 15 -4.40 -2.76 13.17
C TYR A 15 -3.43 -3.91 13.46
N ASP A 16 -3.26 -4.28 14.74
CA ASP A 16 -2.27 -5.24 15.18
C ASP A 16 -2.69 -6.70 14.98
N LYS A 17 -3.94 -6.95 14.57
CA LYS A 17 -4.47 -8.28 14.28
C LYS A 17 -4.35 -8.71 12.82
N ALA A 18 -3.88 -7.85 11.94
CA ALA A 18 -3.70 -8.18 10.54
C ALA A 18 -2.34 -8.88 10.36
N GLU A 19 -2.37 -10.18 10.11
CA GLU A 19 -1.19 -10.99 9.89
C GLU A 19 -1.09 -11.43 8.42
N LEU A 20 0.13 -11.55 7.91
CA LEU A 20 0.41 -12.14 6.61
C LEU A 20 0.42 -13.66 6.72
N THR A 21 0.00 -14.32 5.66
CA THR A 21 0.04 -15.78 5.57
C THR A 21 1.44 -16.27 5.17
N GLU A 22 1.79 -17.50 5.54
CA GLU A 22 3.05 -18.12 5.11
C GLU A 22 3.18 -18.13 3.57
N LYS A 23 2.07 -18.32 2.86
CA LYS A 23 2.07 -18.29 1.40
C LYS A 23 2.47 -16.91 0.86
N GLU A 24 1.91 -15.83 1.40
CA GLU A 24 2.26 -14.46 1.00
C GLU A 24 3.73 -14.15 1.27
N LEU A 25 4.29 -14.66 2.36
CA LEU A 25 5.70 -14.48 2.71
C LEU A 25 6.66 -15.31 1.86
N GLN A 26 6.19 -16.37 1.19
CA GLN A 26 6.98 -17.19 0.29
C GLN A 26 6.94 -16.69 -1.16
N GLU A 27 6.01 -15.82 -1.52
CA GLU A 27 5.93 -15.23 -2.85
C GLU A 27 7.06 -14.19 -3.04
N GLU A 28 7.71 -14.23 -4.18
CA GLU A 28 8.72 -13.23 -4.55
C GLU A 28 8.12 -11.82 -4.60
N TYR A 29 6.90 -11.72 -5.11
CA TYR A 29 6.11 -10.49 -5.17
C TYR A 29 4.72 -10.77 -4.59
N PRO A 30 4.52 -10.59 -3.29
CA PRO A 30 3.22 -10.85 -2.66
C PRO A 30 2.14 -9.91 -3.19
N LEU A 31 0.95 -10.45 -3.40
CA LEU A 31 -0.21 -9.69 -3.82
C LEU A 31 -1.15 -9.46 -2.64
N PHE A 32 -1.30 -8.23 -2.21
CA PHE A 32 -2.26 -7.83 -1.19
C PHE A 32 -3.45 -7.11 -1.85
N LEU A 33 -4.65 -7.62 -1.60
CA LEU A 33 -5.86 -6.94 -2.03
C LEU A 33 -6.21 -5.84 -1.04
N GLN A 34 -6.39 -4.63 -1.51
CA GLN A 34 -6.70 -3.47 -0.68
C GLN A 34 -7.95 -3.69 0.19
N TRP A 35 -8.92 -4.45 -0.32
CA TRP A 35 -10.19 -4.78 0.34
C TRP A 35 -10.18 -6.11 1.09
N ASP A 36 -9.03 -6.71 1.35
CA ASP A 36 -8.95 -7.93 2.17
C ASP A 36 -9.55 -7.69 3.55
N LYS A 37 -10.31 -8.66 4.05
CA LYS A 37 -11.04 -8.56 5.34
C LYS A 37 -10.13 -8.31 6.54
N ARG A 38 -8.86 -8.67 6.43
CA ARG A 38 -7.85 -8.46 7.48
C ARG A 38 -7.58 -6.98 7.76
N TRP A 39 -7.68 -6.13 6.74
CA TRP A 39 -7.37 -4.70 6.86
C TRP A 39 -8.37 -3.75 6.18
N GLY A 40 -9.20 -4.23 5.26
CA GLY A 40 -10.08 -3.37 4.47
C GLY A 40 -11.02 -2.49 5.29
N CYS A 41 -11.53 -3.00 6.42
CA CYS A 41 -12.43 -2.27 7.31
C CYS A 41 -11.70 -1.37 8.33
N LEU A 42 -10.37 -1.38 8.36
CA LEU A 42 -9.62 -0.53 9.27
C LEU A 42 -9.73 0.94 8.84
N ALA A 43 -9.95 1.83 9.80
CA ALA A 43 -10.02 3.26 9.53
C ALA A 43 -8.72 3.74 8.88
N TYR A 44 -8.85 4.58 7.86
CA TYR A 44 -7.74 5.28 7.24
C TYR A 44 -8.12 6.75 7.13
N GLY A 45 -7.66 7.51 8.10
CA GLY A 45 -8.22 8.81 8.45
C GLY A 45 -9.56 8.68 9.22
N ASP A 46 -10.20 9.81 9.46
CA ASP A 46 -11.50 9.85 10.12
C ASP A 46 -12.67 9.72 9.14
N ASP A 47 -12.38 9.85 7.85
CA ASP A 47 -13.34 9.94 6.76
C ASP A 47 -13.35 8.73 5.82
N SER A 48 -12.43 7.77 6.00
CA SER A 48 -12.27 6.64 5.10
C SER A 48 -11.76 5.36 5.80
N ASN A 49 -11.54 4.32 5.01
CA ASN A 49 -10.92 3.08 5.44
C ASN A 49 -9.92 2.57 4.39
N VAL A 50 -9.16 1.52 4.74
CA VAL A 50 -8.12 0.96 3.87
C VAL A 50 -8.71 0.47 2.55
N ALA A 51 -9.89 -0.17 2.55
CA ALA A 51 -10.50 -0.68 1.32
C ALA A 51 -10.82 0.43 0.30
N ILE A 52 -11.11 1.64 0.77
CA ILE A 52 -11.48 2.78 -0.08
C ILE A 52 -10.27 3.62 -0.46
N SER A 53 -9.41 3.96 0.51
CA SER A 53 -8.34 4.95 0.34
C SER A 53 -6.94 4.41 0.59
N GLY A 54 -6.80 3.14 0.91
CA GLY A 54 -5.55 2.51 1.32
C GLY A 54 -4.68 1.98 0.16
N CYS A 55 -4.83 2.46 -1.07
CA CYS A 55 -4.02 1.99 -2.19
C CYS A 55 -2.52 2.23 -1.95
N GLY A 56 -2.14 3.39 -1.42
CA GLY A 56 -0.76 3.71 -1.08
C GLY A 56 -0.16 2.76 -0.05
N PRO A 57 -0.73 2.64 1.16
CA PRO A 57 -0.26 1.69 2.16
C PRO A 57 -0.21 0.25 1.67
N THR A 58 -1.21 -0.20 0.92
CA THR A 58 -1.25 -1.58 0.40
C THR A 58 -0.14 -1.83 -0.60
N THR A 59 0.09 -0.90 -1.50
CA THR A 59 1.16 -1.02 -2.52
C THR A 59 2.54 -0.96 -1.86
N LEU A 60 2.75 -0.05 -0.91
CA LEU A 60 4.02 0.01 -0.18
C LEU A 60 4.26 -1.26 0.64
N ALA A 61 3.23 -1.84 1.26
CA ALA A 61 3.34 -3.11 1.98
C ALA A 61 3.86 -4.23 1.07
N MET A 62 3.31 -4.38 -0.14
CA MET A 62 3.78 -5.37 -1.11
C MET A 62 5.26 -5.16 -1.44
N ALA A 63 5.69 -3.93 -1.69
CA ALA A 63 7.08 -3.62 -2.01
C ALA A 63 8.02 -3.86 -0.82
N VAL A 64 7.64 -3.46 0.40
CA VAL A 64 8.44 -3.68 1.61
C VAL A 64 8.62 -5.17 1.88
N VAL A 65 7.54 -5.95 1.84
CA VAL A 65 7.61 -7.41 2.08
C VAL A 65 8.48 -8.09 1.02
N ALA A 66 8.29 -7.76 -0.26
CA ALA A 66 9.09 -8.33 -1.34
C ALA A 66 10.59 -8.02 -1.20
N LEU A 67 10.96 -6.81 -0.81
CA LEU A 67 12.36 -6.38 -0.75
C LEU A 67 13.06 -6.73 0.56
N THR A 68 12.34 -6.86 1.66
CA THR A 68 12.93 -7.00 3.00
C THR A 68 12.54 -8.29 3.72
N GLY A 69 11.47 -8.96 3.31
CA GLY A 69 10.88 -10.09 4.02
C GLY A 69 10.24 -9.72 5.37
N ASN A 70 9.98 -8.43 5.60
CA ASN A 70 9.38 -7.96 6.85
C ASN A 70 7.90 -8.35 6.92
N ASP A 71 7.57 -9.36 7.70
CA ASP A 71 6.23 -9.91 7.88
C ASP A 71 5.30 -8.98 8.68
N GLU A 72 5.84 -8.01 9.40
CA GLU A 72 5.06 -7.01 10.13
C GLU A 72 4.60 -5.84 9.24
N ALA A 73 5.15 -5.71 8.02
CA ALA A 73 4.80 -4.64 7.09
C ALA A 73 3.47 -4.92 6.35
N THR A 74 2.41 -5.16 7.11
CA THR A 74 1.06 -5.39 6.57
C THR A 74 0.46 -4.08 6.03
N PRO A 75 -0.52 -4.13 5.11
CA PRO A 75 -1.29 -2.95 4.73
C PRO A 75 -1.90 -2.20 5.92
N ALA A 76 -2.30 -2.93 6.97
CA ALA A 76 -2.80 -2.36 8.22
C ALA A 76 -1.72 -1.55 8.96
N ALA A 77 -0.54 -2.15 9.14
CA ALA A 77 0.57 -1.52 9.84
C ALA A 77 1.04 -0.25 9.11
N ILE A 78 1.17 -0.32 7.78
CA ILE A 78 1.57 0.84 6.97
C ILE A 78 0.49 1.92 6.95
N ALA A 79 -0.80 1.57 6.92
CA ALA A 79 -1.88 2.54 7.04
C ALA A 79 -1.85 3.27 8.40
N LYS A 80 -1.66 2.51 9.50
CA LYS A 80 -1.48 3.08 10.83
C LYS A 80 -0.28 4.03 10.89
N PHE A 81 0.87 3.59 10.40
CA PHE A 81 2.08 4.39 10.30
C PHE A 81 1.87 5.67 9.48
N ALA A 82 1.25 5.56 8.31
CA ALA A 82 0.98 6.71 7.43
C ALA A 82 0.14 7.79 8.13
N MET A 83 -0.84 7.40 8.93
CA MET A 83 -1.64 8.36 9.72
C MET A 83 -0.84 8.98 10.85
N GLN A 84 -0.02 8.18 11.55
CA GLN A 84 0.77 8.65 12.70
C GLN A 84 1.87 9.62 12.29
N GLU A 85 2.52 9.36 11.15
CA GLU A 85 3.64 10.16 10.64
C GLU A 85 3.22 11.28 9.67
N GLY A 86 1.91 11.48 9.47
CA GLY A 86 1.40 12.58 8.65
C GLY A 86 1.47 12.34 7.14
N PHE A 87 1.56 11.08 6.69
CA PHE A 87 1.50 10.71 5.28
C PHE A 87 0.07 10.51 4.74
N TYR A 88 -0.92 10.75 5.58
CA TYR A 88 -2.33 10.80 5.19
C TYR A 88 -2.90 12.21 5.39
N MET A 89 -3.66 12.67 4.43
CA MET A 89 -4.38 13.95 4.50
C MET A 89 -5.86 13.72 4.20
N SER A 90 -6.73 14.13 5.12
CA SER A 90 -8.18 14.03 4.96
C SER A 90 -8.64 14.75 3.69
N GLY A 91 -9.54 14.14 2.94
CA GLY A 91 -10.02 14.64 1.65
C GLY A 91 -9.05 14.52 0.48
N THR A 92 -7.78 14.17 0.72
CA THR A 92 -6.75 14.00 -0.32
C THR A 92 -6.28 12.56 -0.43
N GLY A 93 -6.17 11.86 0.71
CA GLY A 93 -5.67 10.49 0.79
C GLY A 93 -4.19 10.41 1.14
N THR A 94 -3.51 9.39 0.63
CA THR A 94 -2.09 9.13 0.89
C THR A 94 -1.21 10.14 0.16
N MET A 95 -0.28 10.75 0.90
CA MET A 95 0.73 11.64 0.33
C MET A 95 1.83 10.85 -0.38
N TRP A 96 2.38 11.42 -1.45
CA TRP A 96 3.46 10.79 -2.22
C TRP A 96 4.72 10.52 -1.40
N SER A 97 4.99 11.33 -0.40
CA SER A 97 6.11 11.16 0.53
C SER A 97 6.09 9.83 1.30
N LEU A 98 4.93 9.16 1.39
CA LEU A 98 4.88 7.79 1.92
C LEU A 98 5.74 6.84 1.08
N MET A 99 5.81 7.03 -0.24
CA MET A 99 6.58 6.18 -1.15
C MET A 99 8.09 6.44 -1.08
N THR A 100 8.51 7.56 -0.49
CA THR A 100 9.93 7.93 -0.34
C THR A 100 10.34 7.93 1.13
N GLU A 101 9.93 8.94 1.89
CA GLU A 101 10.28 9.08 3.31
C GLU A 101 9.67 7.95 4.16
N GLY A 102 8.41 7.58 3.89
CA GLY A 102 7.77 6.47 4.57
C GLY A 102 8.44 5.12 4.26
N ALA A 103 8.80 4.86 3.00
CA ALA A 103 9.52 3.65 2.61
C ALA A 103 10.88 3.53 3.32
N ALA A 104 11.58 4.65 3.50
CA ALA A 104 12.87 4.69 4.21
C ALA A 104 12.76 4.21 5.66
N ALA A 105 11.63 4.46 6.34
CA ALA A 105 11.38 3.97 7.71
C ALA A 105 11.30 2.44 7.77
N TYR A 106 10.99 1.78 6.66
CA TYR A 106 10.99 0.32 6.51
C TYR A 106 12.28 -0.24 5.90
N GLY A 107 13.33 0.59 5.79
CA GLY A 107 14.62 0.18 5.24
C GLY A 107 14.67 0.07 3.72
N VAL A 108 13.68 0.59 3.02
CA VAL A 108 13.60 0.60 1.56
C VAL A 108 14.04 1.95 1.03
N ARG A 109 15.07 1.95 0.18
CA ARG A 109 15.47 3.12 -0.58
C ARG A 109 14.58 3.25 -1.82
N SER A 110 14.00 4.41 -2.01
CA SER A 110 13.16 4.70 -3.16
C SER A 110 13.42 6.11 -3.68
N GLU A 111 13.13 6.30 -4.94
CA GLU A 111 13.25 7.60 -5.62
C GLU A 111 12.10 7.80 -6.61
N GLN A 112 11.78 9.03 -6.88
CA GLN A 112 10.81 9.36 -7.90
C GLN A 112 11.53 9.41 -9.25
N ILE A 113 11.02 8.64 -10.22
CA ILE A 113 11.52 8.60 -11.58
C ILE A 113 10.57 9.29 -12.56
N ASN A 114 11.05 9.62 -13.75
CA ASN A 114 10.20 10.17 -14.80
C ASN A 114 9.31 9.10 -15.42
N ILE A 115 8.17 9.52 -15.96
CA ILE A 115 7.28 8.65 -16.74
C ILE A 115 7.91 8.44 -18.12
N SER A 116 8.89 7.56 -18.17
CA SER A 116 9.62 7.18 -19.38
C SER A 116 9.64 5.67 -19.51
N GLN A 117 9.18 5.15 -20.63
CA GLN A 117 9.20 3.71 -20.87
C GLN A 117 10.62 3.12 -20.79
N ILE A 118 11.60 3.89 -21.25
CA ILE A 118 13.01 3.47 -21.24
C ILE A 118 13.53 3.41 -19.80
N GLU A 119 13.27 4.44 -19.01
CA GLU A 119 13.72 4.55 -17.62
C GLU A 119 13.03 3.47 -16.74
N ILE A 120 11.71 3.32 -16.86
CA ILE A 120 10.96 2.27 -16.16
C ILE A 120 11.52 0.89 -16.51
N LYS A 121 11.77 0.61 -17.81
CA LYS A 121 12.33 -0.67 -18.22
C LYS A 121 13.72 -0.91 -17.65
N GLN A 122 14.58 0.12 -17.60
CA GLN A 122 15.91 0.01 -17.02
C GLN A 122 15.85 -0.38 -15.53
N HIS A 123 14.97 0.25 -14.75
CA HIS A 123 14.78 -0.10 -13.33
C HIS A 123 14.27 -1.54 -13.17
N LEU A 124 13.29 -1.94 -13.95
CA LEU A 124 12.78 -3.33 -13.91
C LEU A 124 13.86 -4.35 -14.30
N ASP A 125 14.68 -4.06 -15.32
CA ASP A 125 15.78 -4.93 -15.75
C ASP A 125 16.89 -5.06 -14.68
N GLN A 126 17.00 -4.08 -13.77
CA GLN A 126 17.91 -4.12 -12.62
C GLN A 126 17.33 -4.83 -11.40
N GLY A 127 16.05 -5.24 -11.46
CA GLY A 127 15.34 -5.90 -10.38
C GLY A 127 14.66 -4.96 -9.40
N ASP A 128 14.56 -3.67 -9.75
CA ASP A 128 13.85 -2.70 -8.94
C ASP A 128 12.32 -2.91 -9.05
N ILE A 129 11.60 -2.60 -7.99
CA ILE A 129 10.14 -2.55 -7.98
C ILE A 129 9.69 -1.15 -8.36
N VAL A 130 8.81 -1.04 -9.36
CA VAL A 130 8.26 0.24 -9.81
C VAL A 130 6.81 0.35 -9.33
N ILE A 131 6.53 1.38 -8.53
CA ILE A 131 5.17 1.73 -8.10
C ILE A 131 4.65 2.83 -9.03
N CYS A 132 3.53 2.56 -9.69
CA CYS A 132 2.90 3.51 -10.61
C CYS A 132 1.60 4.05 -10.02
N SER A 133 1.43 5.37 -10.07
CA SER A 133 0.10 5.95 -9.91
C SER A 133 -0.55 6.07 -11.28
N VAL A 134 -1.70 5.41 -11.42
CA VAL A 134 -2.44 5.36 -12.67
C VAL A 134 -3.78 6.07 -12.54
N ARG A 135 -4.23 6.67 -13.63
CA ARG A 135 -5.58 7.22 -13.77
C ARG A 135 -6.48 6.16 -14.40
N GLN A 136 -7.78 6.44 -14.42
CA GLN A 136 -8.76 5.62 -15.13
C GLN A 136 -8.31 5.38 -16.57
N GLY A 137 -8.33 4.11 -17.01
CA GLY A 137 -7.82 3.67 -18.32
C GLY A 137 -7.67 2.16 -18.37
N ASP A 138 -6.66 1.67 -19.09
CA ASP A 138 -6.45 0.23 -19.32
C ASP A 138 -6.17 -0.58 -18.04
N PHE A 139 -5.67 0.07 -16.99
CA PHE A 139 -5.32 -0.57 -15.72
C PHE A 139 -6.32 -0.34 -14.59
N THR A 140 -7.30 0.55 -14.79
CA THR A 140 -8.30 0.92 -13.77
C THR A 140 -9.66 1.15 -14.44
N THR A 141 -10.72 0.71 -13.80
CA THR A 141 -12.11 0.95 -14.21
C THR A 141 -12.76 2.06 -13.41
#